data_70fa517ec24db5853a9f6e1dadc9f0f7
#
_entry.id   70fa517ec24db5853a9f6e1dadc9f0f7
#
_cell.length_a   1.000
_cell.length_b   1.000
_cell.length_c   1.000
_cell.angle_alpha   90.00
_cell.angle_beta   90.00
_cell.angle_gamma   90.00
#
_symmetry.space_group_name_H-M   'P 1'
#
loop_
_entity.id
_entity.type
_entity.pdbx_description
1 polymer ?
#
loop_
_entity_poly.entity_id
_entity_poly.type
_entity_poly.pdbx_seq_one_letter_code
_entity_poly.pdbx_strand_id
1 'polypeptide(L)'
;MKKTCPWLFLTLIALSSVAQSLDYKIMREVNCNRHTCLDNSFQFISNSNMYVTAGAPFVLLGTGIFSHNKNLVRMGEDAAISFAISSVATYALKNTFRRERPFVTHKDIVKLSNGGGMSFPSGHTSAAFAIATSIALDNKQWYIRTAVFTYAGLVGYSRIHLGVHYPSDVLAGAVVGIASAYAGKRINTWLNKDKKASQRLAVLVN
;
A
#
# COMPACT_ATOMS: atom_id res chain seq x y z
N MET A 1 -21.79 25.69 25.88
CA MET A 1 -20.95 26.05 24.72
C MET A 1 -19.51 25.65 25.02
N LYS A 2 -19.00 24.59 24.42
CA LYS A 2 -17.59 24.14 24.59
C LYS A 2 -16.68 25.14 23.87
N LYS A 3 -15.85 25.86 24.63
CA LYS A 3 -14.84 26.78 24.09
C LYS A 3 -13.80 25.93 23.34
N THR A 4 -13.84 25.94 22.02
CA THR A 4 -12.77 25.34 21.19
C THR A 4 -11.48 26.13 21.45
N CYS A 5 -10.45 25.45 21.93
CA CYS A 5 -9.17 26.07 22.28
C CYS A 5 -8.45 26.52 21.00
N PRO A 6 -8.33 27.82 20.72
CA PRO A 6 -7.71 28.34 19.49
C PRO A 6 -6.23 27.93 19.37
N TRP A 7 -5.58 27.65 20.47
CA TRP A 7 -4.18 27.21 20.51
C TRP A 7 -3.97 25.82 19.87
N LEU A 8 -4.98 24.93 19.99
CA LEU A 8 -4.92 23.60 19.35
C LEU A 8 -4.94 23.71 17.81
N PHE A 9 -5.67 24.67 17.30
CA PHE A 9 -5.76 24.92 15.86
C PHE A 9 -4.45 25.54 15.30
N LEU A 10 -3.85 26.47 16.04
CA LEU A 10 -2.57 27.08 15.69
C LEU A 10 -1.41 26.08 15.73
N THR A 11 -1.38 25.18 16.71
CA THR A 11 -0.35 24.13 16.77
C THR A 11 -0.49 23.11 15.63
N LEU A 12 -1.71 22.76 15.23
CA LEU A 12 -1.95 21.87 14.08
C LEU A 12 -1.50 22.49 12.76
N ILE A 13 -1.72 23.81 12.55
CA ILE A 13 -1.25 24.53 11.35
C ILE A 13 0.29 24.60 11.33
N ALA A 14 0.92 24.92 12.46
CA ALA A 14 2.38 24.98 12.55
C ALA A 14 3.02 23.61 12.29
N LEU A 15 2.45 22.52 12.84
CA LEU A 15 2.91 21.16 12.61
C LEU A 15 2.75 20.74 11.15
N SER A 16 1.67 21.14 10.49
CA SER A 16 1.46 20.82 9.07
C SER A 16 2.46 21.54 8.16
N SER A 17 2.80 22.80 8.45
CA SER A 17 3.81 23.57 7.70
C SER A 17 5.22 22.97 7.85
N VAL A 18 5.61 22.61 9.07
CA VAL A 18 6.92 21.97 9.34
C VAL A 18 7.00 20.60 8.65
N ALA A 19 5.93 19.81 8.71
CA ALA A 19 5.86 18.52 8.05
C ALA A 19 5.98 18.64 6.52
N GLN A 20 5.35 19.63 5.90
CA GLN A 20 5.47 19.88 4.46
C GLN A 20 6.88 20.31 4.05
N SER A 21 7.53 21.16 4.85
CA SER A 21 8.91 21.58 4.59
C SER A 21 9.91 20.44 4.69
N LEU A 22 9.73 19.55 5.66
CA LEU A 22 10.54 18.33 5.83
C LEU A 22 10.31 17.34 4.68
N ASP A 23 9.07 17.16 4.30
CA ASP A 23 8.63 16.30 3.21
C ASP A 23 9.32 16.70 1.89
N TYR A 24 9.32 17.99 1.58
CA TYR A 24 10.02 18.52 0.41
C TYR A 24 11.54 18.37 0.53
N LYS A 25 12.15 18.67 1.69
CA LYS A 25 13.60 18.54 1.90
C LYS A 25 14.09 17.11 1.65
N ILE A 26 13.41 16.11 2.23
CA ILE A 26 13.75 14.70 2.01
C ILE A 26 13.55 14.33 0.55
N MET A 27 12.44 14.76 -0.05
CA MET A 27 12.14 14.52 -1.46
C MET A 27 13.22 15.06 -2.37
N ARG A 28 13.63 16.30 -2.15
CA ARG A 28 14.69 16.97 -2.93
C ARG A 28 16.03 16.25 -2.78
N GLU A 29 16.39 15.89 -1.55
CA GLU A 29 17.65 15.17 -1.29
C GLU A 29 17.69 13.84 -2.03
N VAL A 30 16.61 13.06 -1.98
CA VAL A 30 16.55 11.74 -2.62
C VAL A 30 16.46 11.85 -4.15
N ASN A 31 15.73 12.83 -4.71
CA ASN A 31 15.50 12.93 -6.15
C ASN A 31 16.58 13.74 -6.87
N CYS A 32 17.00 14.91 -6.33
CA CYS A 32 17.98 15.77 -7.01
C CYS A 32 19.41 15.25 -6.85
N ASN A 33 19.75 14.67 -5.69
CA ASN A 33 21.10 14.12 -5.41
C ASN A 33 21.18 12.61 -5.67
N ARG A 34 20.25 12.04 -6.45
CA ARG A 34 20.17 10.62 -6.72
C ARG A 34 21.33 10.11 -7.58
N HIS A 35 21.68 8.85 -7.38
CA HIS A 35 22.56 8.14 -8.30
C HIS A 35 21.78 7.75 -9.57
N THR A 36 22.05 8.42 -10.69
CA THR A 36 21.32 8.21 -11.96
C THR A 36 21.47 6.79 -12.53
N CYS A 37 22.54 6.08 -12.20
CA CYS A 37 22.72 4.68 -12.57
C CYS A 37 21.64 3.75 -11.98
N LEU A 38 20.94 4.16 -10.91
CA LEU A 38 19.86 3.40 -10.27
C LEU A 38 18.47 3.72 -10.86
N ASP A 39 18.36 4.74 -11.71
CA ASP A 39 17.05 5.19 -12.25
C ASP A 39 16.31 4.04 -12.95
N ASN A 40 17.00 3.29 -13.82
CA ASN A 40 16.41 2.16 -14.54
C ASN A 40 15.95 1.04 -13.58
N SER A 41 16.74 0.75 -12.54
CA SER A 41 16.39 -0.26 -11.54
C SER A 41 15.15 0.13 -10.76
N PHE A 42 15.04 1.38 -10.32
CA PHE A 42 13.86 1.86 -9.60
C PHE A 42 12.63 2.03 -10.51
N GLN A 43 12.82 2.36 -11.79
CA GLN A 43 11.76 2.33 -12.78
C GLN A 43 11.22 0.90 -12.97
N PHE A 44 12.11 -0.10 -13.08
CA PHE A 44 11.72 -1.50 -13.19
C PHE A 44 10.92 -1.95 -11.96
N ILE A 45 11.41 -1.68 -10.73
CA ILE A 45 10.72 -2.00 -9.48
C ILE A 45 9.34 -1.33 -9.44
N SER A 46 9.27 -0.05 -9.80
CA SER A 46 8.03 0.71 -9.82
C SER A 46 7.02 0.17 -10.84
N ASN A 47 7.48 -0.12 -12.07
CA ASN A 47 6.62 -0.58 -13.15
C ASN A 47 6.15 -2.02 -12.94
N SER A 48 6.99 -2.89 -12.37
CA SER A 48 6.63 -4.26 -12.04
C SER A 48 5.62 -4.36 -10.90
N ASN A 49 5.50 -3.33 -10.06
CA ASN A 49 4.66 -3.38 -8.87
C ASN A 49 3.20 -3.75 -9.16
N MET A 50 2.60 -3.22 -10.21
CA MET A 50 1.21 -3.54 -10.56
C MET A 50 1.05 -5.03 -10.91
N TYR A 51 1.98 -5.57 -11.68
CA TYR A 51 1.96 -6.99 -12.07
C TYR A 51 2.20 -7.90 -10.86
N VAL A 52 3.12 -7.54 -9.97
CA VAL A 52 3.42 -8.30 -8.76
C VAL A 52 2.22 -8.25 -7.79
N THR A 53 1.69 -7.07 -7.51
CA THR A 53 0.63 -6.92 -6.50
C THR A 53 -0.72 -7.44 -6.97
N ALA A 54 -1.08 -7.23 -8.24
CA ALA A 54 -2.30 -7.80 -8.80
C ALA A 54 -2.13 -9.31 -9.12
N GLY A 55 -0.95 -9.76 -9.54
CA GLY A 55 -0.68 -11.15 -9.89
C GLY A 55 -0.52 -12.09 -8.70
N ALA A 56 0.03 -11.61 -7.58
CA ALA A 56 0.28 -12.45 -6.41
C ALA A 56 -0.96 -13.21 -5.88
N PRO A 57 -2.15 -12.60 -5.76
CA PRO A 57 -3.36 -13.34 -5.38
C PRO A 57 -3.69 -14.48 -6.34
N PHE A 58 -3.56 -14.27 -7.65
CA PHE A 58 -3.85 -15.30 -8.65
C PHE A 58 -2.85 -16.44 -8.63
N VAL A 59 -1.57 -16.14 -8.42
CA VAL A 59 -0.53 -17.16 -8.27
C VAL A 59 -0.78 -18.00 -7.03
N LEU A 60 -1.10 -17.38 -5.89
CA LEU A 60 -1.40 -18.09 -4.65
C LEU A 60 -2.65 -18.96 -4.78
N LEU A 61 -3.72 -18.45 -5.37
CA LEU A 61 -4.96 -19.17 -5.63
C LEU A 61 -4.71 -20.35 -6.58
N GLY A 62 -4.07 -20.09 -7.73
CA GLY A 62 -3.78 -21.11 -8.73
C GLY A 62 -2.92 -22.24 -8.17
N THR A 63 -1.80 -21.91 -7.55
CA THR A 63 -0.93 -22.93 -6.92
C THR A 63 -1.64 -23.68 -5.79
N GLY A 64 -2.47 -22.99 -4.99
CA GLY A 64 -3.25 -23.60 -3.93
C GLY A 64 -4.28 -24.59 -4.45
N ILE A 65 -4.98 -24.28 -5.53
CA ILE A 65 -5.97 -25.14 -6.18
C ILE A 65 -5.27 -26.38 -6.79
N PHE A 66 -4.23 -26.19 -7.59
CA PHE A 66 -3.51 -27.28 -8.25
C PHE A 66 -2.81 -28.21 -7.26
N SER A 67 -2.27 -27.70 -6.15
CA SER A 67 -1.62 -28.50 -5.10
C SER A 67 -2.58 -29.00 -4.03
N HIS A 68 -3.88 -28.76 -4.16
CA HIS A 68 -4.91 -29.05 -3.15
C HIS A 68 -4.57 -28.49 -1.75
N ASN A 69 -3.79 -27.40 -1.70
CA ASN A 69 -3.35 -26.75 -0.48
C ASN A 69 -4.32 -25.65 -0.05
N LYS A 70 -5.21 -25.96 0.88
CA LYS A 70 -6.23 -25.02 1.41
C LYS A 70 -5.63 -23.76 2.05
N ASN A 71 -4.40 -23.83 2.59
CA ASN A 71 -3.74 -22.68 3.18
C ASN A 71 -3.32 -21.67 2.09
N LEU A 72 -2.76 -22.14 0.97
CA LEU A 72 -2.41 -21.28 -0.15
C LEU A 72 -3.65 -20.64 -0.79
N VAL A 73 -4.74 -21.40 -0.93
CA VAL A 73 -6.02 -20.84 -1.42
C VAL A 73 -6.47 -19.70 -0.50
N ARG A 74 -6.48 -19.91 0.81
CA ARG A 74 -6.86 -18.90 1.78
C ARG A 74 -5.95 -17.67 1.75
N MET A 75 -4.63 -17.86 1.64
CA MET A 75 -3.68 -16.76 1.49
C MET A 75 -3.97 -15.94 0.23
N GLY A 76 -4.31 -16.59 -0.89
CA GLY A 76 -4.69 -15.92 -2.12
C GLY A 76 -5.99 -15.12 -1.99
N GLU A 77 -7.01 -15.67 -1.29
CA GLU A 77 -8.24 -14.94 -0.98
C GLU A 77 -7.96 -13.72 -0.09
N ASP A 78 -7.18 -13.88 0.98
CA ASP A 78 -6.79 -12.80 1.88
C ASP A 78 -6.03 -11.69 1.12
N ALA A 79 -5.11 -12.06 0.24
CA ALA A 79 -4.36 -11.13 -0.59
C ALA A 79 -5.27 -10.37 -1.59
N ALA A 80 -6.21 -11.06 -2.24
CA ALA A 80 -7.14 -10.43 -3.19
C ALA A 80 -8.05 -9.41 -2.49
N ILE A 81 -8.63 -9.78 -1.35
CA ILE A 81 -9.48 -8.89 -0.56
C ILE A 81 -8.68 -7.68 -0.05
N SER A 82 -7.46 -7.91 0.45
CA SER A 82 -6.56 -6.86 0.93
C SER A 82 -6.20 -5.86 -0.16
N PHE A 83 -5.88 -6.35 -1.36
CA PHE A 83 -5.60 -5.51 -2.53
C PHE A 83 -6.81 -4.66 -2.93
N ALA A 84 -8.00 -5.25 -2.97
CA ALA A 84 -9.24 -4.55 -3.30
C ALA A 84 -9.54 -3.44 -2.28
N ILE A 85 -9.47 -3.74 -0.97
CA ILE A 85 -9.67 -2.74 0.10
C ILE A 85 -8.66 -1.61 -0.02
N SER A 86 -7.37 -1.95 -0.21
CA SER A 86 -6.30 -0.97 -0.36
C SER A 86 -6.52 -0.04 -1.56
N SER A 87 -6.98 -0.60 -2.68
CA SER A 87 -7.28 0.17 -3.90
C SER A 87 -8.43 1.15 -3.69
N VAL A 88 -9.54 0.68 -3.10
CA VAL A 88 -10.71 1.52 -2.79
C VAL A 88 -10.36 2.60 -1.78
N ALA A 89 -9.67 2.26 -0.69
CA ALA A 89 -9.26 3.22 0.33
C ALA A 89 -8.31 4.28 -0.25
N THR A 90 -7.32 3.86 -1.04
CA THR A 90 -6.41 4.78 -1.73
C THR A 90 -7.15 5.73 -2.67
N TYR A 91 -8.08 5.22 -3.45
CA TYR A 91 -8.89 6.04 -4.36
C TYR A 91 -9.74 7.07 -3.60
N ALA A 92 -10.42 6.64 -2.53
CA ALA A 92 -11.22 7.54 -1.69
C ALA A 92 -10.36 8.65 -1.07
N LEU A 93 -9.21 8.30 -0.48
CA LEU A 93 -8.30 9.26 0.14
C LEU A 93 -7.72 10.24 -0.89
N LYS A 94 -7.37 9.78 -2.11
CA LYS A 94 -6.90 10.65 -3.19
C LYS A 94 -7.93 11.73 -3.54
N ASN A 95 -9.19 11.34 -3.66
CA ASN A 95 -10.27 12.29 -4.00
C ASN A 95 -10.63 13.22 -2.84
N THR A 96 -10.37 12.82 -1.59
CA THR A 96 -10.59 13.65 -0.41
C THR A 96 -9.49 14.69 -0.23
N PHE A 97 -8.22 14.26 -0.23
CA PHE A 97 -7.09 15.16 0.08
C PHE A 97 -6.61 15.97 -1.11
N ARG A 98 -6.76 15.48 -2.32
CA ARG A 98 -6.43 16.17 -3.59
C ARG A 98 -5.06 16.81 -3.63
N ARG A 99 -4.08 16.22 -2.95
CA ARG A 99 -2.71 16.74 -2.87
C ARG A 99 -2.03 16.68 -4.25
N GLU A 100 -1.44 17.79 -4.66
CA GLU A 100 -0.61 17.85 -5.87
C GLU A 100 0.69 17.05 -5.71
N ARG A 101 1.24 16.60 -6.83
CA ARG A 101 2.49 15.84 -6.85
C ARG A 101 3.71 16.74 -6.75
N PRO A 102 4.86 16.19 -6.25
CA PRO A 102 6.09 16.95 -6.08
C PRO A 102 6.54 17.69 -7.33
N PHE A 103 6.54 17.03 -8.48
CA PHE A 103 6.98 17.60 -9.77
C PHE A 103 6.02 18.68 -10.33
N VAL A 104 4.81 18.80 -9.80
CA VAL A 104 3.85 19.85 -10.16
C VAL A 104 4.12 21.13 -9.34
N THR A 105 4.33 20.95 -8.03
CA THR A 105 4.55 22.06 -7.09
C THR A 105 5.99 22.56 -7.07
N HIS A 106 6.97 21.70 -7.38
CA HIS A 106 8.41 21.99 -7.30
C HIS A 106 9.10 21.66 -8.61
N LYS A 107 9.53 22.68 -9.33
CA LYS A 107 10.13 22.54 -10.68
C LYS A 107 11.52 21.92 -10.69
N ASP A 108 12.21 21.90 -9.56
CA ASP A 108 13.50 21.27 -9.37
C ASP A 108 13.42 19.74 -9.21
N ILE A 109 12.22 19.20 -8.97
CA ILE A 109 12.00 17.76 -8.87
C ILE A 109 11.89 17.12 -10.26
N VAL A 110 12.76 16.17 -10.53
CA VAL A 110 12.80 15.47 -11.82
C VAL A 110 11.80 14.30 -11.81
N LYS A 111 10.82 14.38 -12.72
CA LYS A 111 9.84 13.30 -12.91
C LYS A 111 10.41 12.21 -13.79
N LEU A 112 10.63 11.01 -13.25
CA LEU A 112 11.22 9.86 -13.95
C LEU A 112 10.26 8.67 -14.12
N SER A 113 8.99 8.81 -13.74
CA SER A 113 8.00 7.74 -13.88
C SER A 113 6.63 8.30 -14.21
N ASN A 114 5.77 7.44 -14.76
CA ASN A 114 4.38 7.79 -14.99
C ASN A 114 3.70 8.05 -13.64
N GLY A 115 3.21 9.26 -13.48
CA GLY A 115 2.45 9.71 -12.33
C GLY A 115 1.31 10.57 -12.83
N GLY A 116 0.09 10.06 -12.73
CA GLY A 116 -1.15 10.81 -13.01
C GLY A 116 -2.01 10.95 -11.76
N GLY A 117 -2.91 11.95 -11.75
CA GLY A 117 -3.82 12.20 -10.64
C GLY A 117 -3.13 12.68 -9.35
N MET A 118 -3.82 12.55 -8.23
CA MET A 118 -3.43 13.08 -6.93
C MET A 118 -2.29 12.30 -6.29
N SER A 119 -1.50 12.99 -5.45
CA SER A 119 -0.31 12.42 -4.81
C SER A 119 -0.65 11.52 -3.62
N PHE A 120 -1.46 12.00 -2.68
CA PHE A 120 -1.70 11.36 -1.39
C PHE A 120 -2.92 10.43 -1.39
N PRO A 121 -2.79 9.24 -0.82
CA PRO A 121 -1.57 8.51 -0.52
C PRO A 121 -0.97 7.81 -1.76
N SER A 122 0.24 7.23 -1.63
CA SER A 122 0.89 6.47 -2.70
C SER A 122 0.20 5.12 -2.95
N GLY A 123 -0.43 4.97 -4.12
CA GLY A 123 -1.14 3.73 -4.48
C GLY A 123 -0.22 2.54 -4.69
N HIS A 124 0.98 2.74 -5.29
CA HIS A 124 1.97 1.67 -5.44
C HIS A 124 2.41 1.13 -4.08
N THR A 125 2.72 2.04 -3.15
CA THR A 125 3.12 1.67 -1.80
C THR A 125 1.99 0.98 -1.05
N SER A 126 0.76 1.50 -1.15
CA SER A 126 -0.41 0.91 -0.50
C SER A 126 -0.66 -0.52 -0.98
N ALA A 127 -0.64 -0.77 -2.30
CA ALA A 127 -0.79 -2.10 -2.87
C ALA A 127 0.34 -3.05 -2.44
N ALA A 128 1.60 -2.59 -2.51
CA ALA A 128 2.75 -3.40 -2.12
C ALA A 128 2.70 -3.82 -0.64
N PHE A 129 2.39 -2.88 0.26
CA PHE A 129 2.28 -3.19 1.69
C PHE A 129 1.03 -4.01 2.02
N ALA A 130 -0.07 -3.87 1.28
CA ALA A 130 -1.25 -4.72 1.45
C ALA A 130 -0.92 -6.18 1.15
N ILE A 131 -0.26 -6.46 0.02
CA ILE A 131 0.14 -7.81 -0.36
C ILE A 131 1.23 -8.36 0.58
N ALA A 132 2.27 -7.55 0.88
CA ALA A 132 3.34 -7.97 1.78
C ALA A 132 2.80 -8.35 3.16
N THR A 133 1.92 -7.52 3.74
CA THR A 133 1.32 -7.79 5.04
C THR A 133 0.38 -9.00 5.00
N SER A 134 -0.45 -9.13 3.95
CA SER A 134 -1.33 -10.29 3.78
C SER A 134 -0.54 -11.60 3.77
N ILE A 135 0.53 -11.69 2.98
CA ILE A 135 1.41 -12.87 2.94
C ILE A 135 2.07 -13.10 4.30
N ALA A 136 2.58 -12.05 4.95
CA ALA A 136 3.28 -12.14 6.22
C ALA A 136 2.38 -12.59 7.39
N LEU A 137 1.09 -12.28 7.35
CA LEU A 137 0.12 -12.70 8.37
C LEU A 137 -0.14 -14.21 8.37
N ASP A 138 0.00 -14.87 7.22
CA ASP A 138 -0.24 -16.31 7.06
C ASP A 138 1.05 -17.12 6.97
N ASN A 139 2.19 -16.47 6.81
CA ASN A 139 3.49 -17.13 6.71
C ASN A 139 4.35 -16.84 7.94
N LYS A 140 4.80 -17.89 8.64
CA LYS A 140 5.64 -17.78 9.85
C LYS A 140 7.14 -17.67 9.55
N GLN A 141 7.56 -17.96 8.32
CA GLN A 141 8.97 -18.01 7.93
C GLN A 141 9.51 -16.58 7.83
N TRP A 142 10.52 -16.30 8.64
CA TRP A 142 11.10 -14.94 8.75
C TRP A 142 11.65 -14.43 7.43
N TYR A 143 12.30 -15.30 6.63
CA TYR A 143 12.89 -14.90 5.35
C TYR A 143 11.83 -14.49 4.31
N ILE A 144 10.66 -15.13 4.30
CA ILE A 144 9.55 -14.72 3.43
C ILE A 144 9.02 -13.34 3.87
N ARG A 145 8.81 -13.15 5.18
CA ARG A 145 8.39 -11.85 5.71
C ARG A 145 9.38 -10.74 5.36
N THR A 146 10.67 -11.01 5.55
CA THR A 146 11.72 -10.05 5.18
C THR A 146 11.69 -9.74 3.70
N ALA A 147 11.61 -10.75 2.82
CA ALA A 147 11.59 -10.57 1.38
C ALA A 147 10.40 -9.69 0.90
N VAL A 148 9.19 -9.98 1.36
CA VAL A 148 7.99 -9.23 0.93
C VAL A 148 7.99 -7.80 1.44
N PHE A 149 8.46 -7.54 2.68
CA PHE A 149 8.56 -6.18 3.21
C PHE A 149 9.74 -5.41 2.61
N THR A 150 10.85 -6.06 2.29
CA THR A 150 11.95 -5.43 1.54
C THR A 150 11.47 -4.97 0.17
N TYR A 151 10.75 -5.83 -0.56
CA TYR A 151 10.15 -5.44 -1.85
C TYR A 151 9.20 -4.25 -1.69
N ALA A 152 8.28 -4.29 -0.71
CA ALA A 152 7.34 -3.20 -0.47
C ALA A 152 8.05 -1.89 -0.10
N GLY A 153 9.13 -1.96 0.69
CA GLY A 153 9.98 -0.81 1.02
C GLY A 153 10.69 -0.24 -0.21
N LEU A 154 11.26 -1.11 -1.06
CA LEU A 154 11.89 -0.71 -2.32
C LEU A 154 10.88 -0.06 -3.27
N VAL A 155 9.66 -0.57 -3.36
CA VAL A 155 8.58 0.08 -4.11
C VAL A 155 8.30 1.46 -3.54
N GLY A 156 8.14 1.61 -2.22
CA GLY A 156 7.92 2.91 -1.58
C GLY A 156 9.06 3.89 -1.86
N TYR A 157 10.30 3.47 -1.67
CA TYR A 157 11.48 4.30 -1.96
C TYR A 157 11.57 4.69 -3.43
N SER A 158 11.27 3.77 -4.36
CA SER A 158 11.28 4.05 -5.79
C SER A 158 10.36 5.22 -6.16
N ARG A 159 9.24 5.40 -5.46
CA ARG A 159 8.30 6.50 -5.75
C ARG A 159 8.86 7.87 -5.35
N ILE A 160 9.69 7.92 -4.30
CA ILE A 160 10.41 9.13 -3.90
C ILE A 160 11.54 9.39 -4.88
N HIS A 161 12.39 8.38 -5.14
CA HIS A 161 13.52 8.46 -6.07
C HIS A 161 13.09 8.95 -7.47
N LEU A 162 11.98 8.43 -7.98
CA LEU A 162 11.43 8.77 -9.30
C LEU A 162 10.65 10.09 -9.34
N GLY A 163 10.58 10.85 -8.26
CA GLY A 163 10.04 12.19 -8.25
C GLY A 163 8.51 12.29 -8.24
N VAL A 164 7.78 11.22 -7.93
CA VAL A 164 6.31 11.18 -8.13
C VAL A 164 5.47 11.18 -6.86
N HIS A 165 6.08 10.96 -5.69
CA HIS A 165 5.41 10.99 -4.39
C HIS A 165 6.31 11.57 -3.31
N TYR A 166 5.72 12.31 -2.38
CA TYR A 166 6.40 12.75 -1.17
C TYR A 166 6.63 11.57 -0.20
N PRO A 167 7.63 11.66 0.71
CA PRO A 167 7.83 10.68 1.77
C PRO A 167 6.57 10.40 2.60
N SER A 168 5.81 11.43 2.95
CA SER A 168 4.56 11.27 3.71
C SER A 168 3.46 10.52 2.91
N ASP A 169 3.41 10.66 1.57
CA ASP A 169 2.49 9.89 0.73
C ASP A 169 2.84 8.39 0.77
N VAL A 170 4.13 8.09 0.81
CA VAL A 170 4.66 6.71 0.91
C VAL A 170 4.35 6.11 2.28
N LEU A 171 4.60 6.85 3.36
CA LEU A 171 4.27 6.40 4.72
C LEU A 171 2.77 6.16 4.89
N ALA A 172 1.94 7.11 4.45
CA ALA A 172 0.49 6.95 4.47
C ALA A 172 0.03 5.75 3.62
N GLY A 173 0.65 5.55 2.45
CA GLY A 173 0.41 4.38 1.61
C GLY A 173 0.72 3.07 2.35
N ALA A 174 1.86 3.00 3.04
CA ALA A 174 2.22 1.83 3.84
C ALA A 174 1.19 1.55 4.94
N VAL A 175 0.76 2.58 5.68
CA VAL A 175 -0.28 2.44 6.72
C VAL A 175 -1.61 1.95 6.14
N VAL A 176 -2.06 2.53 5.02
CA VAL A 176 -3.29 2.10 4.32
C VAL A 176 -3.16 0.65 3.88
N GLY A 177 -2.03 0.25 3.30
CA GLY A 177 -1.79 -1.13 2.86
C GLY A 177 -1.83 -2.13 4.02
N ILE A 178 -1.12 -1.84 5.11
CA ILE A 178 -1.09 -2.68 6.32
C ILE A 178 -2.51 -2.81 6.90
N ALA A 179 -3.22 -1.70 7.10
CA ALA A 179 -4.59 -1.71 7.63
C ALA A 179 -5.54 -2.51 6.73
N SER A 180 -5.40 -2.39 5.41
CA SER A 180 -6.19 -3.14 4.43
C SER A 180 -5.97 -4.65 4.53
N ALA A 181 -4.74 -5.10 4.80
CA ALA A 181 -4.44 -6.51 4.97
C ALA A 181 -5.10 -7.10 6.25
N TYR A 182 -5.04 -6.39 7.36
CA TYR A 182 -5.75 -6.80 8.58
C TYR A 182 -7.26 -6.85 8.38
N ALA A 183 -7.83 -5.83 7.72
CA ALA A 183 -9.25 -5.78 7.38
C ALA A 183 -9.64 -6.94 6.44
N GLY A 184 -8.86 -7.19 5.40
CA GLY A 184 -9.09 -8.26 4.43
C GLY A 184 -9.13 -9.64 5.08
N LYS A 185 -8.13 -9.93 5.92
CA LYS A 185 -8.08 -11.18 6.69
C LYS A 185 -9.30 -11.36 7.62
N ARG A 186 -9.74 -10.28 8.26
CA ARG A 186 -10.92 -10.30 9.13
C ARG A 186 -12.19 -10.61 8.33
N ILE A 187 -12.36 -9.93 7.19
CA ILE A 187 -13.51 -10.12 6.30
C ILE A 187 -13.53 -11.55 5.75
N ASN A 188 -12.39 -12.05 5.23
CA ASN A 188 -12.32 -13.40 4.69
C ASN A 188 -12.62 -14.47 5.77
N THR A 189 -12.12 -14.26 6.98
CA THR A 189 -12.42 -15.15 8.12
C THR A 189 -13.92 -15.18 8.44
N TRP A 190 -14.60 -14.04 8.39
CA TRP A 190 -16.04 -13.93 8.61
C TRP A 190 -16.82 -14.65 7.51
N LEU A 191 -16.53 -14.37 6.23
CA LEU A 191 -17.16 -15.02 5.08
C LEU A 191 -17.02 -16.56 5.09
N ASN A 192 -15.87 -17.07 5.51
CA ASN A 192 -15.64 -18.51 5.56
C ASN A 192 -16.29 -19.19 6.78
N LYS A 193 -16.60 -18.47 7.85
CA LYS A 193 -17.42 -19.00 8.97
C LYS A 193 -18.85 -19.23 8.54
N ASP A 194 -19.45 -18.28 7.83
CA ASP A 194 -20.83 -18.37 7.35
C ASP A 194 -21.02 -19.52 6.36
N LYS A 195 -20.06 -19.71 5.45
CA LYS A 195 -20.08 -20.86 4.51
C LYS A 195 -20.08 -22.21 5.25
N LYS A 196 -19.24 -22.35 6.29
CA LYS A 196 -19.21 -23.59 7.10
C LYS A 196 -20.49 -23.81 7.89
N ALA A 197 -21.11 -22.77 8.42
CA ALA A 197 -22.39 -22.86 9.13
C ALA A 197 -23.51 -23.29 8.16
N SER A 198 -23.60 -22.70 6.98
CA SER A 198 -24.59 -23.06 5.95
C SER A 198 -24.44 -24.50 5.46
N GLN A 199 -23.20 -24.96 5.26
CA GLN A 199 -22.93 -26.36 4.87
C GLN A 199 -23.33 -27.36 5.94
N ARG A 200 -23.09 -27.04 7.24
CA ARG A 200 -23.54 -27.90 8.35
C ARG A 200 -25.05 -28.01 8.43
N LEU A 201 -25.78 -26.90 8.22
CA LEU A 201 -27.24 -26.90 8.20
C LEU A 201 -27.79 -27.72 7.02
N ALA A 202 -27.20 -27.60 5.83
CA ALA A 202 -27.60 -28.37 4.66
C ALA A 202 -27.43 -29.90 4.83
N VAL A 203 -26.38 -30.34 5.58
CA VAL A 203 -26.14 -31.76 5.87
C VAL A 203 -27.11 -32.29 6.94
N LEU A 204 -27.67 -31.44 7.81
CA LEU A 204 -28.63 -31.84 8.85
C LEU A 204 -30.07 -31.92 8.34
N VAL A 205 -30.37 -31.33 7.20
CA VAL A 205 -31.71 -31.27 6.60
C VAL A 205 -31.94 -32.37 5.53
N ASN A 206 -30.84 -33.00 5.04
CA ASN A 206 -30.85 -34.18 4.16
C ASN A 206 -30.61 -35.46 4.92
#